data_c9046b6a6193cefccb19d978bbdc08df
#
_entry.id   c9046b6a6193cefccb19d978bbdc08df
#
_cell.length_a   1.000
_cell.length_b   1.000
_cell.length_c   1.000
_cell.angle_alpha   90.00
_cell.angle_beta   90.00
_cell.angle_gamma   90.00
#
_symmetry.space_group_name_H-M   'P 1'
#
loop_
_entity.id
_entity.type
_entity.pdbx_description
1 polymer ?
#
loop_
_entity_poly.entity_id
_entity_poly.type
_entity_poly.pdbx_seq_one_letter_code
_entity_poly.pdbx_strand_id
1 'polypeptide(L)'
;MASPLNRPGLRAAAASAALTLVALSANVPAAQAIPPPSVDPAMVPADARPGPDQPMRRSNSCSTPITVRNPDVAQLAPGFNLVNISKAWQYSTGNGVPVAVIDTGVSPNPRLPVVPGGDYIMGEDGLSDCDAHGTVVSSIIAAAPLGILPMPRAMPATAAFPPPAGPPPVTAAPAPPVEVPPPMPPPPPVTITQTVAPPPPPPEDAGAMAPSNGPPDPQTEDEPAVPPPPPGAPDGVVGVAPHATIISIRQSSRAFEPVNPSSVGPNSDEKVKAGTLDSVARAVVHAANMGAKVINISVTACLPAAAPGDQRVLGAALWYAATVKDAVIVAAAGNDGEAGCGNNPMYDPLDPSDPRDWHQVTVVSSPSWFSDYVLSVGAVDAYGAALDKSMSGPWVGVAAPGTHIMGLSPQGGGPVNAYPPSRPGEKNMPFWGTSFSAAYVSGVAALVRAKFPELTAYQVINRIVQSAHNPPAGVDNKLGYGLVDPVAALTFNIPSGDRMAPGAQSRVITPAAPPPPPDHRARNIAIGFVGAVATGVLAMAIGARLRRAR
;
A
#
# COMPACT_ATOMS: atom_id res chain seq x y z
N MET A 1 -26.73 -25.91 70.33
CA MET A 1 -25.26 -25.88 70.47
C MET A 1 -24.67 -26.62 69.28
N ALA A 2 -24.28 -25.95 68.22
CA ALA A 2 -23.64 -26.56 67.03
C ALA A 2 -22.33 -25.83 66.78
N SER A 3 -21.20 -26.53 66.90
CA SER A 3 -19.85 -26.01 66.69
C SER A 3 -19.57 -25.81 65.21
N PRO A 4 -18.84 -24.80 64.79
CA PRO A 4 -18.44 -24.59 63.42
C PRO A 4 -17.24 -25.49 63.06
N LEU A 5 -17.38 -26.30 62.04
CA LEU A 5 -16.33 -27.09 61.41
C LEU A 5 -15.35 -26.15 60.66
N ASN A 6 -14.20 -25.98 61.23
CA ASN A 6 -13.07 -25.28 60.62
C ASN A 6 -12.40 -26.21 59.59
N ARG A 7 -12.58 -25.98 58.30
CA ARG A 7 -11.95 -26.76 57.21
C ARG A 7 -10.80 -25.97 56.57
N PRO A 8 -9.54 -26.24 56.94
CA PRO A 8 -8.39 -25.55 56.37
C PRO A 8 -8.12 -25.92 54.88
N GLY A 9 -8.71 -27.00 54.37
CA GLY A 9 -8.48 -27.43 52.98
C GLY A 9 -9.10 -26.57 51.88
N LEU A 10 -10.22 -25.84 52.15
CA LEU A 10 -10.87 -25.00 51.17
C LEU A 10 -10.13 -23.70 50.86
N ARG A 11 -9.34 -23.17 51.78
CA ARG A 11 -8.55 -21.93 51.57
C ARG A 11 -7.28 -22.19 50.76
N ALA A 12 -6.68 -23.36 50.89
CA ALA A 12 -5.52 -23.75 50.09
C ALA A 12 -5.92 -24.02 48.60
N ALA A 13 -7.08 -24.61 48.34
CA ALA A 13 -7.58 -24.86 47.00
C ALA A 13 -7.96 -23.55 46.27
N ALA A 14 -8.52 -22.56 46.98
CA ALA A 14 -8.86 -21.27 46.36
C ALA A 14 -7.61 -20.43 46.02
N ALA A 15 -6.55 -20.49 46.86
CA ALA A 15 -5.29 -19.81 46.57
C ALA A 15 -4.52 -20.43 45.41
N SER A 16 -4.56 -21.77 45.26
CA SER A 16 -3.94 -22.46 44.12
C SER A 16 -4.66 -22.21 42.81
N ALA A 17 -6.01 -22.12 42.82
CA ALA A 17 -6.81 -21.80 41.64
C ALA A 17 -6.59 -20.34 41.19
N ALA A 18 -6.43 -19.39 42.10
CA ALA A 18 -6.13 -17.99 41.79
C ALA A 18 -4.73 -17.81 41.19
N LEU A 19 -3.72 -18.55 41.69
CA LEU A 19 -2.37 -18.50 41.13
C LEU A 19 -2.29 -19.15 39.73
N THR A 20 -3.05 -20.22 39.47
CA THR A 20 -3.11 -20.82 38.13
C THR A 20 -3.86 -19.97 37.13
N LEU A 21 -4.91 -19.23 37.51
CA LEU A 21 -5.58 -18.27 36.63
C LEU A 21 -4.69 -17.06 36.28
N VAL A 22 -3.90 -16.55 37.23
CA VAL A 22 -2.95 -15.46 36.97
C VAL A 22 -1.77 -15.94 36.11
N ALA A 23 -1.33 -17.20 36.25
CA ALA A 23 -0.28 -17.75 35.40
C ALA A 23 -0.77 -18.07 33.97
N LEU A 24 -2.05 -18.37 33.76
CA LEU A 24 -2.64 -18.58 32.43
C LEU A 24 -2.93 -17.24 31.70
N SER A 25 -3.18 -16.15 32.44
CA SER A 25 -3.36 -14.83 31.83
C SER A 25 -2.03 -14.14 31.47
N ALA A 26 -0.89 -14.61 31.98
CA ALA A 26 0.43 -14.04 31.68
C ALA A 26 1.09 -14.59 30.39
N ASN A 27 0.46 -15.55 29.72
CA ASN A 27 0.94 -16.14 28.46
C ASN A 27 0.01 -15.89 27.26
N VAL A 28 -0.70 -14.76 27.24
CA VAL A 28 -1.18 -14.26 25.95
C VAL A 28 0.07 -13.74 25.22
N PRO A 29 0.50 -14.38 24.13
CA PRO A 29 1.58 -13.78 23.35
C PRO A 29 1.12 -12.38 22.98
N ALA A 30 1.86 -11.36 23.39
CA ALA A 30 1.66 -10.02 22.88
C ALA A 30 1.64 -10.16 21.35
N ALA A 31 0.58 -9.71 20.70
CA ALA A 31 0.53 -9.66 19.25
C ALA A 31 1.78 -8.90 18.82
N GLN A 32 2.73 -9.60 18.19
CA GLN A 32 3.95 -8.95 17.72
C GLN A 32 3.56 -8.14 16.51
N ALA A 33 3.85 -6.85 16.54
CA ALA A 33 3.76 -6.00 15.36
C ALA A 33 4.45 -6.72 14.20
N ILE A 34 3.78 -6.79 13.04
CA ILE A 34 4.43 -7.26 11.83
C ILE A 34 5.33 -6.12 11.39
N PRO A 35 6.66 -6.30 11.39
CA PRO A 35 7.53 -5.24 10.88
C PRO A 35 7.27 -5.06 9.38
N PRO A 36 7.45 -3.86 8.83
CA PRO A 36 7.52 -3.67 7.40
C PRO A 36 8.48 -4.69 6.77
N PRO A 37 8.21 -5.19 5.55
CA PRO A 37 9.00 -6.26 4.95
C PRO A 37 10.46 -5.82 4.77
N SER A 38 11.39 -6.66 5.20
CA SER A 38 12.82 -6.43 4.98
C SER A 38 13.19 -6.71 3.53
N VAL A 39 14.05 -5.88 2.96
CA VAL A 39 14.52 -5.99 1.58
C VAL A 39 15.99 -6.39 1.55
N ASP A 40 16.32 -7.41 0.77
CA ASP A 40 17.69 -7.82 0.47
C ASP A 40 18.03 -7.46 -0.98
N PRO A 41 18.82 -6.41 -1.23
CA PRO A 41 19.19 -5.98 -2.57
C PRO A 41 19.92 -7.04 -3.41
N ALA A 42 20.55 -8.02 -2.77
CA ALA A 42 21.25 -9.09 -3.47
C ALA A 42 20.30 -10.07 -4.19
N MET A 43 19.01 -10.03 -3.85
CA MET A 43 17.97 -10.90 -4.41
C MET A 43 17.25 -10.30 -5.63
N VAL A 44 17.73 -9.22 -6.22
CA VAL A 44 17.15 -8.66 -7.45
C VAL A 44 17.19 -9.72 -8.56
N PRO A 45 16.03 -10.11 -9.13
CA PRO A 45 16.02 -11.11 -10.20
C PRO A 45 16.68 -10.57 -11.46
N ALA A 46 17.30 -11.47 -12.23
CA ALA A 46 17.85 -11.12 -13.53
C ALA A 46 16.72 -10.68 -14.49
N ASP A 47 17.01 -9.68 -15.32
CA ASP A 47 16.12 -9.25 -16.40
C ASP A 47 16.20 -10.23 -17.58
N ALA A 48 15.47 -11.32 -17.48
CA ALA A 48 15.35 -12.30 -18.52
C ALA A 48 14.19 -11.93 -19.48
N ARG A 49 14.21 -12.52 -20.68
CA ARG A 49 13.09 -12.38 -21.61
C ARG A 49 11.77 -12.73 -20.94
N PRO A 50 10.72 -11.87 -21.04
CA PRO A 50 9.40 -12.18 -20.52
C PRO A 50 8.86 -13.51 -21.03
N GLY A 51 8.34 -14.32 -20.13
CA GLY A 51 7.78 -15.63 -20.44
C GLY A 51 7.21 -16.29 -19.17
N PRO A 52 6.34 -17.31 -19.36
CA PRO A 52 5.69 -18.01 -18.26
C PRO A 52 6.67 -18.85 -17.45
N ASP A 53 6.40 -19.00 -16.14
CA ASP A 53 7.15 -19.86 -15.22
C ASP A 53 6.93 -21.35 -15.50
N GLN A 54 5.79 -21.68 -16.09
CA GLN A 54 5.38 -23.03 -16.45
C GLN A 54 4.49 -22.99 -17.70
N PRO A 55 4.35 -24.10 -18.42
CA PRO A 55 3.49 -24.14 -19.59
C PRO A 55 2.05 -23.76 -19.23
N MET A 56 1.51 -22.77 -19.95
CA MET A 56 0.17 -22.24 -19.75
C MET A 56 -0.75 -22.63 -20.92
N ARG A 57 -2.02 -22.72 -20.66
CA ARG A 57 -3.07 -22.91 -21.65
C ARG A 57 -4.22 -21.96 -21.41
N ARG A 58 -4.95 -21.65 -22.47
CA ARG A 58 -6.20 -20.91 -22.34
C ARG A 58 -7.28 -21.83 -21.81
N SER A 59 -7.94 -21.42 -20.72
CA SER A 59 -9.01 -22.16 -20.06
C SER A 59 -10.39 -21.53 -20.23
N ASN A 60 -10.45 -20.21 -20.45
CA ASN A 60 -11.69 -19.47 -20.60
C ASN A 60 -11.70 -18.60 -21.87
N SER A 61 -12.91 -18.22 -22.32
CA SER A 61 -13.07 -17.19 -23.35
C SER A 61 -12.61 -15.85 -22.84
N CYS A 62 -12.18 -14.96 -23.73
CA CYS A 62 -11.89 -13.58 -23.37
C CYS A 62 -13.17 -12.86 -22.93
N SER A 63 -13.02 -11.97 -21.96
CA SER A 63 -14.08 -11.09 -21.51
C SER A 63 -14.46 -10.12 -22.63
N THR A 64 -15.77 -9.92 -22.80
CA THR A 64 -16.31 -8.92 -23.73
C THR A 64 -17.02 -7.85 -22.90
N PRO A 65 -16.30 -6.79 -22.47
CA PRO A 65 -16.89 -5.75 -21.67
C PRO A 65 -18.00 -5.04 -22.43
N ILE A 66 -18.95 -4.50 -21.68
CA ILE A 66 -20.17 -3.88 -22.20
C ILE A 66 -20.30 -2.45 -21.70
N THR A 67 -21.30 -1.74 -22.23
CA THR A 67 -21.72 -0.44 -21.75
C THR A 67 -23.01 -0.61 -20.97
N VAL A 68 -23.09 -0.05 -19.77
CA VAL A 68 -24.29 0.10 -18.95
C VAL A 68 -24.60 1.59 -18.80
N ARG A 69 -25.81 1.92 -18.29
CA ARG A 69 -26.30 3.29 -18.24
C ARG A 69 -25.50 4.18 -17.30
N ASN A 70 -25.03 3.65 -16.18
CA ASN A 70 -24.34 4.41 -15.15
C ASN A 70 -22.92 3.85 -14.89
N PRO A 71 -21.85 4.66 -15.06
CA PRO A 71 -21.87 6.05 -15.55
C PRO A 71 -22.22 6.16 -17.04
N ASP A 72 -22.86 7.24 -17.44
CA ASP A 72 -23.12 7.53 -18.86
C ASP A 72 -21.79 7.77 -19.59
N VAL A 73 -21.44 6.87 -20.48
CA VAL A 73 -20.18 6.92 -21.23
C VAL A 73 -20.10 8.12 -22.20
N ALA A 74 -21.21 8.81 -22.45
CA ALA A 74 -21.24 10.07 -23.19
C ALA A 74 -20.87 11.29 -22.32
N GLN A 75 -20.60 11.10 -21.03
CA GLN A 75 -20.18 12.13 -20.10
C GLN A 75 -18.80 11.80 -19.52
N LEU A 76 -18.08 12.80 -19.02
CA LEU A 76 -16.84 12.58 -18.29
C LEU A 76 -17.09 11.71 -17.04
N ALA A 77 -16.18 10.77 -16.78
CA ALA A 77 -16.25 9.98 -15.56
C ALA A 77 -16.32 10.89 -14.32
N PRO A 78 -17.23 10.61 -13.36
CA PRO A 78 -17.31 11.39 -12.12
C PRO A 78 -15.97 11.54 -11.41
N GLY A 79 -15.17 10.46 -11.37
CA GLY A 79 -13.85 10.49 -10.79
C GLY A 79 -12.86 11.46 -11.45
N PHE A 80 -12.97 11.65 -12.78
CA PHE A 80 -12.15 12.62 -13.49
C PHE A 80 -12.45 14.06 -13.03
N ASN A 81 -13.72 14.37 -12.81
CA ASN A 81 -14.16 15.67 -12.30
C ASN A 81 -13.80 15.84 -10.81
N LEU A 82 -14.00 14.79 -10.00
CA LEU A 82 -13.72 14.81 -8.56
C LEU A 82 -12.28 15.25 -8.25
N VAL A 83 -11.30 14.75 -9.00
CA VAL A 83 -9.89 15.10 -8.81
C VAL A 83 -9.40 16.22 -9.75
N ASN A 84 -10.31 16.96 -10.40
CA ASN A 84 -10.01 18.16 -11.19
C ASN A 84 -8.92 17.99 -12.28
N ILE A 85 -8.95 16.89 -13.02
CA ILE A 85 -7.91 16.57 -14.02
C ILE A 85 -7.82 17.64 -15.12
N SER A 86 -8.95 18.15 -15.61
CA SER A 86 -8.96 19.22 -16.62
C SER A 86 -8.17 20.46 -16.18
N LYS A 87 -8.22 20.79 -14.88
CA LYS A 87 -7.44 21.89 -14.30
C LYS A 87 -5.97 21.53 -14.19
N ALA A 88 -5.64 20.29 -13.83
CA ALA A 88 -4.28 19.79 -13.73
C ALA A 88 -3.55 19.89 -15.08
N TRP A 89 -4.24 19.69 -16.19
CA TRP A 89 -3.65 19.80 -17.53
C TRP A 89 -3.13 21.19 -17.91
N GLN A 90 -3.54 22.23 -17.19
CA GLN A 90 -2.96 23.56 -17.35
C GLN A 90 -1.49 23.61 -16.90
N TYR A 91 -1.05 22.62 -16.12
CA TYR A 91 0.29 22.57 -15.52
C TYR A 91 1.14 21.40 -16.02
N SER A 92 0.51 20.30 -16.39
CA SER A 92 1.20 19.10 -16.92
C SER A 92 0.21 18.17 -17.61
N THR A 93 0.68 17.44 -18.62
CA THR A 93 -0.10 16.45 -19.37
C THR A 93 0.57 15.07 -19.41
N GLY A 94 1.65 14.89 -18.62
CA GLY A 94 2.41 13.64 -18.61
C GLY A 94 3.34 13.46 -19.81
N ASN A 95 3.63 14.52 -20.55
CA ASN A 95 4.39 14.46 -21.80
C ASN A 95 5.78 13.83 -21.62
N GLY A 96 6.05 12.80 -22.45
CA GLY A 96 7.34 12.11 -22.47
C GLY A 96 7.60 11.17 -21.29
N VAL A 97 6.57 10.86 -20.47
CA VAL A 97 6.72 9.94 -19.33
C VAL A 97 6.28 8.52 -19.74
N PRO A 98 7.19 7.52 -19.72
CA PRO A 98 6.82 6.14 -19.90
C PRO A 98 6.22 5.57 -18.59
N VAL A 99 5.01 5.01 -18.69
CA VAL A 99 4.27 4.36 -17.60
C VAL A 99 4.12 2.88 -17.92
N ALA A 100 4.78 2.01 -17.17
CA ALA A 100 4.57 0.57 -17.29
C ALA A 100 3.27 0.17 -16.56
N VAL A 101 2.46 -0.64 -17.23
CA VAL A 101 1.24 -1.23 -16.67
C VAL A 101 1.45 -2.74 -16.59
N ILE A 102 1.66 -3.23 -15.35
CA ILE A 102 1.79 -4.66 -15.01
C ILE A 102 0.40 -5.15 -14.66
N ASP A 103 -0.25 -5.83 -15.61
CA ASP A 103 -1.68 -6.15 -15.56
C ASP A 103 -2.01 -7.35 -16.48
N THR A 104 -3.21 -7.40 -17.04
CA THR A 104 -3.70 -8.45 -17.96
C THR A 104 -3.30 -8.25 -19.42
N GLY A 105 -2.44 -7.28 -19.70
CA GLY A 105 -2.07 -6.81 -21.05
C GLY A 105 -2.85 -5.55 -21.43
N VAL A 106 -2.51 -4.95 -22.58
CA VAL A 106 -3.21 -3.78 -23.12
C VAL A 106 -3.42 -3.97 -24.61
N SER A 107 -4.66 -4.03 -25.04
CA SER A 107 -4.96 -4.10 -26.48
C SER A 107 -4.69 -2.75 -27.16
N PRO A 108 -4.03 -2.72 -28.33
CA PRO A 108 -3.76 -1.50 -29.08
C PRO A 108 -5.04 -0.75 -29.45
N ASN A 109 -5.00 0.57 -29.26
CA ASN A 109 -6.10 1.47 -29.60
C ASN A 109 -5.51 2.80 -30.10
N PRO A 110 -6.07 3.44 -31.15
CA PRO A 110 -5.57 4.72 -31.66
C PRO A 110 -5.52 5.85 -30.61
N ARG A 111 -6.30 5.71 -29.53
CA ARG A 111 -6.35 6.67 -28.42
C ARG A 111 -5.38 6.33 -27.28
N LEU A 112 -4.71 5.17 -27.34
CA LEU A 112 -3.75 4.73 -26.32
C LEU A 112 -2.35 4.68 -26.92
N PRO A 113 -1.42 5.52 -26.50
CA PRO A 113 -0.02 5.46 -26.91
C PRO A 113 0.69 4.29 -26.19
N VAL A 114 0.48 3.05 -26.70
CA VAL A 114 0.99 1.82 -26.09
C VAL A 114 2.13 1.21 -26.90
N VAL A 115 3.13 0.70 -26.17
CA VAL A 115 4.27 -0.07 -26.73
C VAL A 115 4.35 -1.44 -26.03
N PRO A 116 4.88 -2.47 -26.73
CA PRO A 116 5.05 -3.80 -26.16
C PRO A 116 6.05 -3.77 -24.99
N GLY A 117 5.72 -4.45 -23.91
CA GLY A 117 6.55 -4.60 -22.70
C GLY A 117 6.74 -6.05 -22.27
N GLY A 118 6.16 -7.01 -23.02
CA GLY A 118 6.33 -8.43 -22.77
C GLY A 118 5.19 -9.11 -22.05
N ASP A 119 5.26 -10.43 -21.99
CA ASP A 119 4.18 -11.28 -21.55
C ASP A 119 4.71 -12.46 -20.71
N TYR A 120 4.34 -12.47 -19.44
CA TYR A 120 4.70 -13.51 -18.47
C TYR A 120 3.68 -14.65 -18.42
N ILE A 121 2.63 -14.63 -19.27
CA ILE A 121 1.61 -15.67 -19.35
C ILE A 121 1.86 -16.62 -20.55
N MET A 122 2.12 -16.08 -21.73
CA MET A 122 2.33 -16.87 -22.94
C MET A 122 3.66 -16.60 -23.64
N GLY A 123 4.45 -15.61 -23.18
CA GLY A 123 5.73 -15.24 -23.78
C GLY A 123 5.59 -14.39 -25.06
N GLU A 124 4.45 -13.72 -25.23
CA GLU A 124 4.15 -12.79 -26.31
C GLU A 124 4.64 -11.37 -26.01
N ASP A 125 4.10 -10.37 -26.67
CA ASP A 125 4.52 -8.97 -26.57
C ASP A 125 3.78 -8.13 -25.52
N GLY A 126 2.72 -8.68 -24.90
CA GLY A 126 1.87 -7.98 -23.92
C GLY A 126 0.75 -7.14 -24.53
N LEU A 127 0.64 -7.06 -25.85
CA LEU A 127 -0.38 -6.27 -26.56
C LEU A 127 -1.70 -7.05 -26.78
N SER A 128 -1.98 -8.01 -25.93
CA SER A 128 -3.21 -8.81 -25.96
C SER A 128 -3.83 -8.82 -24.57
N ASP A 129 -5.02 -8.25 -24.44
CA ASP A 129 -5.79 -8.21 -23.18
C ASP A 129 -7.07 -9.04 -23.32
N CYS A 130 -7.04 -10.24 -22.75
CA CYS A 130 -8.18 -11.14 -22.78
C CYS A 130 -9.19 -10.86 -21.63
N ASP A 131 -8.77 -10.15 -20.62
CA ASP A 131 -9.55 -9.86 -19.41
C ASP A 131 -10.20 -8.47 -19.46
N ALA A 132 -9.79 -7.60 -20.38
CA ALA A 132 -10.16 -6.21 -20.53
C ALA A 132 -9.67 -5.26 -19.42
N HIS A 133 -9.11 -5.80 -18.32
CA HIS A 133 -8.75 -5.03 -17.15
C HIS A 133 -7.57 -4.08 -17.42
N GLY A 134 -6.46 -4.56 -17.97
CA GLY A 134 -5.27 -3.75 -18.24
C GLY A 134 -5.52 -2.66 -19.29
N THR A 135 -6.41 -2.90 -20.27
CA THR A 135 -6.82 -1.89 -21.26
C THR A 135 -7.63 -0.77 -20.60
N VAL A 136 -8.55 -1.09 -19.68
CA VAL A 136 -9.31 -0.09 -18.92
C VAL A 136 -8.38 0.69 -17.98
N VAL A 137 -7.49 0.02 -17.23
CA VAL A 137 -6.45 0.65 -16.40
C VAL A 137 -5.62 1.63 -17.22
N SER A 138 -5.13 1.21 -18.38
CA SER A 138 -4.33 2.06 -19.29
C SER A 138 -5.14 3.25 -19.83
N SER A 139 -6.45 3.05 -20.05
CA SER A 139 -7.35 4.13 -20.50
C SER A 139 -7.45 5.24 -19.46
N ILE A 140 -7.56 4.88 -18.16
CA ILE A 140 -7.57 5.86 -17.06
C ILE A 140 -6.24 6.62 -16.98
N ILE A 141 -5.12 5.94 -17.27
CA ILE A 141 -3.80 6.59 -17.23
C ILE A 141 -3.63 7.55 -18.41
N ALA A 142 -3.89 7.11 -19.66
CA ALA A 142 -3.36 7.80 -20.83
C ALA A 142 -4.30 7.88 -22.06
N ALA A 143 -5.60 7.53 -21.96
CA ALA A 143 -6.47 7.64 -23.13
C ALA A 143 -6.59 9.10 -23.60
N ALA A 144 -6.36 9.32 -24.91
CA ALA A 144 -6.62 10.61 -25.54
C ALA A 144 -8.13 10.89 -25.55
N PRO A 145 -8.58 12.12 -25.21
CA PRO A 145 -9.99 12.50 -25.26
C PRO A 145 -10.55 12.43 -26.69
N LEU A 146 -11.85 12.14 -26.81
CA LEU A 146 -12.56 12.11 -28.08
C LEU A 146 -13.82 12.99 -28.01
N GLY A 147 -13.70 14.23 -28.45
CA GLY A 147 -14.81 15.14 -28.73
C GLY A 147 -15.42 15.89 -27.55
N ILE A 148 -15.52 15.34 -26.34
CA ILE A 148 -16.07 16.04 -25.18
C ILE A 148 -15.07 17.09 -24.66
N LEU A 149 -13.81 16.73 -24.56
CA LEU A 149 -12.72 17.65 -24.27
C LEU A 149 -11.77 17.74 -25.46
N PRO A 150 -11.19 18.92 -25.72
CA PRO A 150 -10.08 19.01 -26.67
C PRO A 150 -8.87 18.30 -26.11
N MET A 151 -8.04 17.71 -26.99
CA MET A 151 -6.72 17.20 -26.59
C MET A 151 -5.92 18.36 -25.99
N PRO A 152 -5.44 18.24 -24.72
CA PRO A 152 -4.65 19.30 -24.12
C PRO A 152 -3.33 19.47 -24.90
N ARG A 153 -2.80 20.70 -24.92
CA ARG A 153 -1.49 20.93 -25.52
C ARG A 153 -0.41 20.22 -24.68
N ALA A 154 0.47 19.48 -25.33
CA ALA A 154 1.61 18.89 -24.65
C ALA A 154 2.44 19.99 -23.98
N MET A 155 2.63 19.88 -22.67
CA MET A 155 3.43 20.81 -21.90
C MET A 155 4.88 20.33 -21.90
N PRO A 156 5.86 21.20 -22.26
CA PRO A 156 7.26 20.83 -22.11
C PRO A 156 7.59 20.63 -20.63
N ALA A 157 8.57 19.78 -20.34
CA ALA A 157 9.11 19.68 -18.98
C ALA A 157 9.54 21.09 -18.52
N THR A 158 9.08 21.49 -17.35
CA THR A 158 9.53 22.75 -16.78
C THR A 158 11.01 22.60 -16.43
N ALA A 159 11.87 23.49 -16.94
CA ALA A 159 13.26 23.49 -16.51
C ALA A 159 13.29 23.58 -14.98
N ALA A 160 14.06 22.72 -14.35
CA ALA A 160 14.22 22.72 -12.90
C ALA A 160 14.44 24.18 -12.43
N PHE A 161 13.78 24.58 -11.35
CA PHE A 161 14.18 25.78 -10.65
C PHE A 161 15.68 25.66 -10.41
N PRO A 162 16.48 26.70 -10.73
CA PRO A 162 17.89 26.63 -10.38
C PRO A 162 17.96 26.29 -8.89
N PRO A 163 18.84 25.35 -8.49
CA PRO A 163 18.98 25.03 -7.08
C PRO A 163 19.15 26.36 -6.33
N PRO A 164 18.53 26.53 -5.15
CA PRO A 164 18.70 27.74 -4.36
C PRO A 164 20.19 27.99 -4.32
N ALA A 165 20.61 29.21 -4.72
CA ALA A 165 22.00 29.60 -4.79
C ALA A 165 22.63 29.18 -3.45
N GLY A 166 23.57 28.25 -3.48
CA GLY A 166 24.24 27.80 -2.28
C GLY A 166 24.77 29.05 -1.56
N PRO A 167 24.85 29.04 -0.24
CA PRO A 167 25.41 30.18 0.48
C PRO A 167 26.74 30.54 -0.18
N PRO A 168 27.03 31.84 -0.39
CA PRO A 168 28.27 32.27 -1.03
C PRO A 168 29.45 31.62 -0.29
N PRO A 169 30.51 31.22 -0.99
CA PRO A 169 31.64 30.58 -0.34
C PRO A 169 32.14 31.51 0.79
N VAL A 170 31.96 31.04 2.02
CA VAL A 170 32.43 31.74 3.20
C VAL A 170 33.95 31.64 3.15
N THR A 171 34.60 32.71 2.76
CA THR A 171 36.06 32.88 2.94
C THR A 171 36.28 32.85 4.45
N ALA A 172 36.81 31.75 4.96
CA ALA A 172 37.05 31.59 6.38
C ALA A 172 38.11 32.62 6.83
N ALA A 173 37.65 33.66 7.52
CA ALA A 173 38.51 34.44 8.37
C ALA A 173 38.77 33.60 9.65
N PRO A 174 39.98 33.63 10.23
CA PRO A 174 40.29 32.89 11.45
C PRO A 174 39.34 33.34 12.57
N ALA A 175 38.66 32.38 13.17
CA ALA A 175 37.67 32.60 14.23
C ALA A 175 38.36 33.12 15.48
N PRO A 176 37.86 34.21 16.13
CA PRO A 176 38.23 34.56 17.49
C PRO A 176 37.75 33.49 18.48
N PRO A 177 38.38 33.35 19.67
CA PRO A 177 37.98 32.38 20.67
C PRO A 177 36.52 32.58 21.04
N VAL A 178 35.72 31.51 20.97
CA VAL A 178 34.31 31.53 21.34
C VAL A 178 34.21 31.48 22.85
N GLU A 179 33.82 32.58 23.47
CA GLU A 179 33.25 32.58 24.82
C GLU A 179 31.87 31.98 24.76
N VAL A 180 31.66 30.81 25.38
CA VAL A 180 30.37 30.13 25.44
C VAL A 180 29.48 30.86 26.46
N PRO A 181 28.39 31.52 26.04
CA PRO A 181 27.46 32.12 26.98
C PRO A 181 26.72 31.01 27.78
N PRO A 182 26.34 31.28 29.04
CA PRO A 182 25.60 30.33 29.84
C PRO A 182 24.23 29.99 29.18
N PRO A 183 23.71 28.78 29.35
CA PRO A 183 22.44 28.37 28.77
C PRO A 183 21.30 29.25 29.26
N MET A 184 20.50 29.78 28.35
CA MET A 184 19.30 30.54 28.69
C MET A 184 18.28 29.61 29.37
N PRO A 185 17.58 30.11 30.38
CA PRO A 185 16.48 29.34 30.98
C PRO A 185 15.37 29.10 29.97
N PRO A 186 14.70 27.94 30.01
CA PRO A 186 13.59 27.64 29.12
C PRO A 186 12.49 28.70 29.25
N PRO A 187 11.85 29.08 28.12
CA PRO A 187 10.72 30.01 28.18
C PRO A 187 9.57 29.41 28.99
N PRO A 188 8.82 30.25 29.71
CA PRO A 188 7.67 29.77 30.47
C PRO A 188 6.63 29.15 29.54
N PRO A 189 5.89 28.09 29.96
CA PRO A 189 4.87 27.47 29.16
C PRO A 189 3.80 28.50 28.77
N VAL A 190 3.56 28.68 27.50
CA VAL A 190 2.46 29.50 26.98
C VAL A 190 1.20 28.68 27.10
N THR A 191 0.39 28.99 28.13
CA THR A 191 -0.96 28.43 28.25
C THR A 191 -1.86 29.16 27.25
N ILE A 192 -2.14 28.55 26.11
CA ILE A 192 -3.18 29.03 25.20
C ILE A 192 -4.52 28.57 25.76
N THR A 193 -5.20 29.46 26.49
CA THR A 193 -6.59 29.23 26.90
C THR A 193 -7.47 29.48 25.66
N GLN A 194 -7.74 28.44 24.89
CA GLN A 194 -8.80 28.49 23.88
C GLN A 194 -10.15 28.40 24.61
N THR A 195 -10.85 29.50 24.68
CA THR A 195 -12.25 29.51 25.13
C THR A 195 -13.09 28.90 24.00
N VAL A 196 -13.26 27.56 24.04
CA VAL A 196 -14.23 26.88 23.19
C VAL A 196 -15.62 27.23 23.72
N ALA A 197 -16.41 27.91 22.91
CA ALA A 197 -17.83 28.09 23.20
C ALA A 197 -18.47 26.69 23.35
N PRO A 198 -19.34 26.46 24.35
CA PRO A 198 -20.01 25.17 24.46
C PRO A 198 -20.80 24.88 23.21
N PRO A 199 -20.79 23.62 22.71
CA PRO A 199 -21.61 23.23 21.59
C PRO A 199 -23.09 23.47 21.91
N PRO A 200 -23.91 23.83 20.93
CA PRO A 200 -25.35 23.95 21.13
C PRO A 200 -25.91 22.61 21.63
N PRO A 201 -26.93 22.61 22.50
CA PRO A 201 -27.53 21.37 22.97
C PRO A 201 -28.05 20.56 21.79
N PRO A 202 -27.90 19.22 21.81
CA PRO A 202 -28.45 18.37 20.76
C PRO A 202 -29.97 18.56 20.69
N PRO A 203 -30.59 18.52 19.50
CA PRO A 203 -32.03 18.56 19.37
C PRO A 203 -32.62 17.36 20.15
N GLU A 204 -33.59 17.65 21.00
CA GLU A 204 -34.37 16.65 21.75
C GLU A 204 -35.29 15.91 20.77
N ASP A 205 -34.76 14.96 20.01
CA ASP A 205 -35.49 13.87 19.33
C ASP A 205 -34.46 13.00 18.58
N ALA A 206 -33.50 12.42 19.33
CA ALA A 206 -32.72 11.30 18.83
C ALA A 206 -33.47 10.00 19.13
N GLY A 207 -34.58 9.79 18.44
CA GLY A 207 -35.14 8.46 18.23
C GLY A 207 -34.07 7.59 17.58
N ALA A 208 -34.06 6.31 17.96
CA ALA A 208 -33.12 5.28 17.57
C ALA A 208 -32.56 5.49 16.17
N MET A 209 -31.24 5.53 16.05
CA MET A 209 -30.55 5.59 14.75
C MET A 209 -31.04 4.44 13.89
N ALA A 210 -31.89 4.76 12.93
CA ALA A 210 -32.10 3.88 11.79
C ALA A 210 -30.74 3.64 11.13
N PRO A 211 -30.46 2.43 10.58
CA PRO A 211 -29.27 2.20 9.79
C PRO A 211 -29.22 3.29 8.71
N SER A 212 -28.07 3.97 8.59
CA SER A 212 -27.88 5.02 7.60
C SER A 212 -28.19 4.45 6.22
N ASN A 213 -29.31 4.89 5.65
CA ASN A 213 -29.53 4.74 4.21
C ASN A 213 -28.57 5.71 3.51
N GLY A 214 -27.27 5.37 3.49
CA GLY A 214 -26.38 5.89 2.49
C GLY A 214 -26.93 5.54 1.11
N PRO A 215 -26.61 6.30 0.05
CA PRO A 215 -26.99 5.90 -1.30
C PRO A 215 -26.58 4.42 -1.49
N PRO A 216 -27.40 3.59 -2.13
CA PRO A 216 -27.12 2.17 -2.32
C PRO A 216 -25.74 2.04 -2.99
N ASP A 217 -24.96 1.05 -2.53
CA ASP A 217 -23.67 0.71 -3.15
C ASP A 217 -23.93 0.57 -4.68
N PRO A 218 -23.28 1.38 -5.52
CA PRO A 218 -23.51 1.38 -6.97
C PRO A 218 -23.23 0.02 -7.62
N GLN A 219 -22.70 -0.95 -6.86
CA GLN A 219 -22.46 -2.33 -7.29
C GLN A 219 -23.66 -3.27 -7.10
N THR A 220 -24.70 -2.84 -6.40
CA THR A 220 -25.89 -3.68 -6.11
C THR A 220 -27.05 -3.45 -7.08
N GLU A 221 -27.02 -2.36 -7.85
CA GLU A 221 -28.05 -2.09 -8.84
C GLU A 221 -27.81 -2.90 -10.10
N ASP A 222 -28.88 -3.49 -10.61
CA ASP A 222 -28.88 -4.20 -11.89
C ASP A 222 -28.95 -3.17 -13.03
N GLU A 223 -27.77 -2.69 -13.45
CA GLU A 223 -27.65 -1.72 -14.53
C GLU A 223 -27.86 -2.43 -15.88
N PRO A 224 -28.93 -2.15 -16.61
CA PRO A 224 -29.17 -2.79 -17.90
C PRO A 224 -28.09 -2.40 -18.91
N ALA A 225 -27.66 -3.38 -19.72
CA ALA A 225 -26.77 -3.11 -20.85
C ALA A 225 -27.45 -2.13 -21.83
N VAL A 226 -26.68 -1.18 -22.31
CA VAL A 226 -27.11 -0.21 -23.33
C VAL A 226 -26.22 -0.37 -24.58
N PRO A 227 -26.74 -0.05 -25.79
CA PRO A 227 -25.92 -0.05 -26.98
C PRO A 227 -24.71 0.89 -26.83
N PRO A 228 -23.50 0.48 -27.24
CA PRO A 228 -22.36 1.38 -27.24
C PRO A 228 -22.60 2.56 -28.20
N PRO A 229 -22.00 3.73 -27.95
CA PRO A 229 -22.05 4.85 -28.90
C PRO A 229 -21.55 4.42 -30.28
N PRO A 230 -22.06 5.04 -31.37
CA PRO A 230 -21.55 4.80 -32.70
C PRO A 230 -20.03 5.03 -32.78
N PRO A 231 -19.31 4.28 -33.63
CA PRO A 231 -17.87 4.50 -33.83
C PRO A 231 -17.54 5.94 -34.17
N GLY A 232 -16.60 6.55 -33.41
CA GLY A 232 -16.19 7.93 -33.59
C GLY A 232 -17.12 8.99 -32.95
N ALA A 233 -18.20 8.57 -32.27
CA ALA A 233 -18.99 9.49 -31.46
C ALA A 233 -18.16 10.02 -30.27
N PRO A 234 -18.36 11.27 -29.86
CA PRO A 234 -17.77 11.79 -28.63
C PRO A 234 -18.14 10.92 -27.42
N ASP A 235 -17.13 10.65 -26.57
CA ASP A 235 -17.32 9.91 -25.34
C ASP A 235 -16.49 10.50 -24.18
N GLY A 236 -16.78 10.05 -22.96
CA GLY A 236 -16.16 10.55 -21.73
C GLY A 236 -14.91 9.79 -21.29
N VAL A 237 -14.41 8.84 -22.08
CA VAL A 237 -13.18 8.13 -21.73
C VAL A 237 -11.98 9.05 -21.96
N VAL A 238 -11.30 9.38 -20.89
CA VAL A 238 -10.18 10.32 -20.88
C VAL A 238 -9.15 9.87 -19.85
N GLY A 239 -7.88 9.86 -20.23
CA GLY A 239 -6.77 9.54 -19.34
C GLY A 239 -6.32 10.75 -18.52
N VAL A 240 -5.79 10.50 -17.33
CA VAL A 240 -5.22 11.53 -16.45
C VAL A 240 -4.01 12.22 -17.09
N ALA A 241 -3.15 11.44 -17.75
CA ALA A 241 -1.90 11.88 -18.40
C ALA A 241 -1.90 11.51 -19.90
N PRO A 242 -2.68 12.20 -20.75
CA PRO A 242 -2.96 11.78 -22.14
C PRO A 242 -1.74 11.86 -23.08
N HIS A 243 -0.61 12.40 -22.64
CA HIS A 243 0.65 12.41 -23.38
C HIS A 243 1.72 11.48 -22.77
N ALA A 244 1.38 10.67 -21.76
CA ALA A 244 2.24 9.60 -21.29
C ALA A 244 2.23 8.42 -22.27
N THR A 245 3.29 7.61 -22.29
CA THR A 245 3.38 6.40 -23.12
C THR A 245 3.21 5.18 -22.23
N ILE A 246 2.31 4.28 -22.59
CA ILE A 246 2.07 3.04 -21.86
C ILE A 246 3.05 1.96 -22.34
N ILE A 247 3.73 1.29 -21.41
CA ILE A 247 4.48 0.05 -21.64
C ILE A 247 3.61 -1.09 -21.11
N SER A 248 3.06 -1.91 -22.00
CA SER A 248 2.14 -2.97 -21.62
C SER A 248 2.89 -4.25 -21.22
N ILE A 249 2.72 -4.70 -19.99
CA ILE A 249 3.30 -5.95 -19.47
C ILE A 249 2.17 -6.85 -18.99
N ARG A 250 1.92 -7.95 -19.73
CA ARG A 250 0.94 -8.96 -19.32
C ARG A 250 1.56 -9.88 -18.27
N GLN A 251 1.08 -9.79 -17.03
CA GLN A 251 1.58 -10.58 -15.91
C GLN A 251 0.52 -11.52 -15.33
N SER A 252 -0.75 -11.20 -15.48
CA SER A 252 -1.87 -11.99 -14.97
C SER A 252 -2.95 -12.19 -16.03
N SER A 253 -3.81 -13.19 -15.86
CA SER A 253 -5.02 -13.36 -16.65
C SER A 253 -5.94 -14.41 -16.01
N ARG A 254 -7.25 -14.15 -16.04
CA ARG A 254 -8.28 -15.14 -15.66
C ARG A 254 -8.65 -16.09 -16.79
N ALA A 255 -8.18 -15.80 -18.00
CA ALA A 255 -8.46 -16.62 -19.19
C ALA A 255 -7.44 -17.75 -19.39
N PHE A 256 -6.36 -17.79 -18.60
CA PHE A 256 -5.30 -18.77 -18.71
C PHE A 256 -5.05 -19.49 -17.39
N GLU A 257 -4.60 -20.75 -17.49
CA GLU A 257 -4.23 -21.58 -16.35
C GLU A 257 -2.99 -22.43 -16.69
N PRO A 258 -2.24 -22.92 -15.68
CA PRO A 258 -1.20 -23.90 -15.92
C PRO A 258 -1.71 -25.18 -16.58
N VAL A 259 -0.93 -25.73 -17.51
CA VAL A 259 -1.27 -27.02 -18.18
C VAL A 259 -1.35 -28.16 -17.17
N ASN A 260 -0.47 -28.14 -16.14
CA ASN A 260 -0.40 -29.13 -15.08
C ASN A 260 -0.60 -28.46 -13.71
N PRO A 261 -1.85 -28.20 -13.27
CA PRO A 261 -2.11 -27.53 -12.01
C PRO A 261 -1.75 -28.37 -10.76
N SER A 262 -1.40 -29.64 -10.92
CA SER A 262 -1.21 -30.61 -9.83
C SER A 262 0.18 -30.64 -9.20
N SER A 263 1.09 -29.73 -9.51
CA SER A 263 2.35 -29.59 -8.77
C SER A 263 2.13 -28.85 -7.45
N VAL A 264 1.36 -29.50 -6.57
CA VAL A 264 0.83 -28.99 -5.33
C VAL A 264 1.94 -28.86 -4.28
N GLY A 265 2.25 -27.62 -3.87
CA GLY A 265 2.91 -27.33 -2.61
C GLY A 265 1.90 -26.68 -1.64
N PRO A 266 2.27 -26.38 -0.40
CA PRO A 266 1.37 -25.82 0.62
C PRO A 266 0.67 -24.49 0.26
N ASN A 267 1.04 -23.85 -0.86
CA ASN A 267 0.41 -22.65 -1.40
C ASN A 267 -0.28 -22.98 -2.73
N SER A 268 -1.16 -23.97 -2.74
CA SER A 268 -1.81 -24.50 -3.94
C SER A 268 -2.62 -23.47 -4.73
N ASP A 269 -3.26 -22.52 -4.06
CA ASP A 269 -4.15 -21.54 -4.71
C ASP A 269 -3.38 -20.50 -5.55
N GLU A 270 -2.15 -20.15 -5.17
CA GLU A 270 -1.31 -19.22 -5.92
C GLU A 270 -0.73 -19.89 -7.19
N LYS A 271 -0.43 -21.19 -7.13
CA LYS A 271 0.14 -21.94 -8.27
C LYS A 271 -0.89 -22.31 -9.34
N VAL A 272 -2.17 -22.22 -9.03
CA VAL A 272 -3.27 -22.48 -9.98
C VAL A 272 -3.59 -21.24 -10.82
N LYS A 273 -3.18 -20.04 -10.38
CA LYS A 273 -3.45 -18.78 -11.08
C LYS A 273 -2.40 -18.52 -12.16
N ALA A 274 -2.82 -17.89 -13.24
CA ALA A 274 -1.91 -17.27 -14.19
C ALA A 274 -1.32 -16.00 -13.54
N GLY A 275 0.00 -16.02 -13.30
CA GLY A 275 0.71 -14.95 -12.60
C GLY A 275 1.02 -15.26 -11.15
N THR A 276 2.25 -15.00 -10.72
CA THR A 276 2.80 -15.25 -9.40
C THR A 276 3.52 -14.01 -8.88
N LEU A 277 3.83 -13.94 -7.57
CA LEU A 277 4.65 -12.86 -7.02
C LEU A 277 6.06 -12.82 -7.65
N ASP A 278 6.61 -13.97 -8.03
CA ASP A 278 7.89 -14.05 -8.73
C ASP A 278 7.81 -13.46 -10.14
N SER A 279 6.71 -13.71 -10.88
CA SER A 279 6.52 -13.08 -12.19
C SER A 279 6.25 -11.57 -12.06
N VAL A 280 5.60 -11.09 -10.99
CA VAL A 280 5.50 -9.65 -10.67
C VAL A 280 6.89 -9.06 -10.43
N ALA A 281 7.74 -9.72 -9.62
CA ALA A 281 9.10 -9.23 -9.35
C ALA A 281 9.93 -9.09 -10.63
N ARG A 282 9.89 -10.10 -11.52
CA ARG A 282 10.57 -10.05 -12.82
C ARG A 282 9.98 -8.96 -13.75
N ALA A 283 8.65 -8.80 -13.77
CA ALA A 283 7.97 -7.75 -14.53
C ALA A 283 8.37 -6.34 -14.05
N VAL A 284 8.51 -6.14 -12.75
CA VAL A 284 8.97 -4.87 -12.15
C VAL A 284 10.40 -4.53 -12.58
N VAL A 285 11.33 -5.49 -12.51
CA VAL A 285 12.71 -5.29 -12.97
C VAL A 285 12.75 -4.99 -14.46
N HIS A 286 12.00 -5.74 -15.26
CA HIS A 286 11.90 -5.54 -16.71
C HIS A 286 11.34 -4.16 -17.05
N ALA A 287 10.22 -3.75 -16.46
CA ALA A 287 9.63 -2.42 -16.62
C ALA A 287 10.63 -1.30 -16.31
N ALA A 288 11.34 -1.43 -15.18
CA ALA A 288 12.36 -0.47 -14.76
C ALA A 288 13.54 -0.39 -15.74
N ASN A 289 13.97 -1.52 -16.33
CA ASN A 289 15.03 -1.58 -17.33
C ASN A 289 14.58 -1.08 -18.71
N MET A 290 13.29 -1.19 -19.05
CA MET A 290 12.71 -0.53 -20.22
C MET A 290 12.63 1.01 -20.07
N GLY A 291 12.99 1.55 -18.91
CA GLY A 291 13.02 2.99 -18.64
C GLY A 291 11.70 3.57 -18.15
N ALA A 292 10.78 2.73 -17.66
CA ALA A 292 9.56 3.22 -17.02
C ALA A 292 9.88 4.21 -15.90
N LYS A 293 9.21 5.36 -15.89
CA LYS A 293 9.29 6.37 -14.83
C LYS A 293 8.17 6.25 -13.81
N VAL A 294 7.11 5.56 -14.19
CA VAL A 294 6.02 5.13 -13.30
C VAL A 294 5.73 3.67 -13.61
N ILE A 295 5.51 2.86 -12.60
CA ILE A 295 5.12 1.46 -12.71
C ILE A 295 3.79 1.30 -11.97
N ASN A 296 2.72 1.06 -12.72
CA ASN A 296 1.41 0.72 -12.17
C ASN A 296 1.28 -0.79 -11.99
N ILE A 297 0.94 -1.23 -10.78
CA ILE A 297 0.69 -2.63 -10.45
C ILE A 297 -0.74 -2.76 -9.94
N SER A 298 -1.65 -3.17 -10.82
CA SER A 298 -3.08 -3.33 -10.48
C SER A 298 -3.43 -4.79 -10.14
N VAL A 299 -2.44 -5.60 -9.88
CA VAL A 299 -2.59 -6.99 -9.41
C VAL A 299 -2.14 -7.08 -7.96
N THR A 300 -2.91 -7.79 -7.14
CA THR A 300 -2.65 -7.95 -5.71
C THR A 300 -2.68 -9.43 -5.32
N ALA A 301 -1.82 -9.80 -4.38
CA ALA A 301 -1.88 -11.07 -3.67
C ALA A 301 -2.07 -10.78 -2.17
N CYS A 302 -3.19 -11.26 -1.62
CA CYS A 302 -3.48 -11.12 -0.22
C CYS A 302 -3.08 -12.40 0.52
N LEU A 303 -2.28 -12.25 1.56
CA LEU A 303 -1.65 -13.36 2.29
C LEU A 303 -1.85 -13.18 3.80
N PRO A 304 -2.03 -14.27 4.56
CA PRO A 304 -2.09 -14.17 6.02
C PRO A 304 -0.82 -13.52 6.57
N ALA A 305 -0.97 -12.52 7.42
CA ALA A 305 0.16 -11.81 8.00
C ALA A 305 1.07 -12.72 8.85
N ALA A 306 0.50 -13.74 9.49
CA ALA A 306 1.26 -14.74 10.26
C ALA A 306 2.14 -15.65 9.37
N ALA A 307 1.87 -15.73 8.05
CA ALA A 307 2.63 -16.55 7.11
C ALA A 307 2.61 -15.89 5.71
N PRO A 308 3.26 -14.73 5.52
CA PRO A 308 3.18 -13.97 4.27
C PRO A 308 3.97 -14.60 3.11
N GLY A 309 4.59 -15.75 3.32
CA GLY A 309 5.46 -16.39 2.35
C GLY A 309 6.81 -15.69 2.17
N ASP A 310 7.65 -16.23 1.30
CA ASP A 310 8.93 -15.60 0.95
C ASP A 310 8.74 -14.57 -0.15
N GLN A 311 8.84 -13.30 0.18
CA GLN A 311 8.69 -12.18 -0.74
C GLN A 311 9.98 -11.38 -0.95
N ARG A 312 11.15 -11.95 -0.56
CA ARG A 312 12.43 -11.25 -0.65
C ARG A 312 12.78 -10.86 -2.08
N VAL A 313 12.48 -11.72 -3.06
CA VAL A 313 12.71 -11.43 -4.49
C VAL A 313 11.83 -10.26 -4.95
N LEU A 314 10.56 -10.23 -4.56
CA LEU A 314 9.66 -9.11 -4.85
C LEU A 314 10.15 -7.83 -4.19
N GLY A 315 10.50 -7.87 -2.90
CA GLY A 315 11.05 -6.70 -2.20
C GLY A 315 12.30 -6.14 -2.87
N ALA A 316 13.23 -7.01 -3.27
CA ALA A 316 14.44 -6.62 -3.99
C ALA A 316 14.14 -5.97 -5.34
N ALA A 317 13.17 -6.49 -6.09
CA ALA A 317 12.73 -5.91 -7.38
C ALA A 317 12.12 -4.51 -7.20
N LEU A 318 11.27 -4.33 -6.18
CA LEU A 318 10.67 -3.04 -5.84
C LEU A 318 11.72 -2.02 -5.42
N TRP A 319 12.64 -2.42 -4.54
CA TRP A 319 13.78 -1.59 -4.16
C TRP A 319 14.61 -1.18 -5.38
N TYR A 320 14.95 -2.11 -6.26
CA TYR A 320 15.72 -1.85 -7.47
C TYR A 320 15.03 -0.82 -8.38
N ALA A 321 13.74 -1.04 -8.66
CA ALA A 321 12.98 -0.13 -9.51
C ALA A 321 12.86 1.28 -8.90
N ALA A 322 12.54 1.38 -7.61
CA ALA A 322 12.36 2.67 -6.94
C ALA A 322 13.68 3.42 -6.68
N THR A 323 14.74 2.70 -6.27
CA THR A 323 15.97 3.31 -5.76
C THR A 323 17.08 3.40 -6.83
N VAL A 324 17.25 2.33 -7.63
CA VAL A 324 18.32 2.28 -8.65
C VAL A 324 17.86 2.86 -9.97
N LYS A 325 16.62 2.56 -10.36
CA LYS A 325 16.04 2.99 -11.66
C LYS A 325 15.19 4.26 -11.55
N ASP A 326 14.94 4.73 -10.36
CA ASP A 326 14.16 5.93 -10.09
C ASP A 326 12.75 5.88 -10.71
N ALA A 327 12.07 4.76 -10.57
CA ALA A 327 10.69 4.58 -11.01
C ALA A 327 9.70 4.72 -9.82
N VAL A 328 8.66 5.54 -9.97
CA VAL A 328 7.55 5.62 -9.01
C VAL A 328 6.70 4.37 -9.14
N ILE A 329 6.58 3.58 -8.07
CA ILE A 329 5.75 2.38 -8.07
C ILE A 329 4.43 2.71 -7.39
N VAL A 330 3.32 2.48 -8.09
CA VAL A 330 1.95 2.68 -7.60
C VAL A 330 1.23 1.35 -7.65
N ALA A 331 0.62 0.94 -6.54
CA ALA A 331 -0.09 -0.34 -6.47
C ALA A 331 -1.48 -0.21 -5.85
N ALA A 332 -2.38 -1.08 -6.28
CA ALA A 332 -3.70 -1.24 -5.68
C ALA A 332 -3.61 -1.74 -4.24
N ALA A 333 -4.38 -1.18 -3.32
CA ALA A 333 -4.40 -1.61 -1.93
C ALA A 333 -4.97 -3.03 -1.75
N GLY A 334 -5.80 -3.49 -2.68
CA GLY A 334 -6.56 -4.73 -2.65
C GLY A 334 -8.05 -4.48 -2.41
N ASN A 335 -8.86 -5.48 -2.72
CA ASN A 335 -10.32 -5.40 -2.61
C ASN A 335 -10.83 -6.42 -1.60
N ASP A 336 -11.51 -5.96 -0.54
CA ASP A 336 -12.10 -6.82 0.47
C ASP A 336 -13.15 -7.75 -0.15
N GLY A 337 -13.07 -9.04 0.19
CA GLY A 337 -13.90 -10.10 -0.37
C GLY A 337 -13.32 -10.78 -1.62
N GLU A 338 -12.20 -10.32 -2.19
CA GLU A 338 -11.42 -11.11 -3.15
C GLU A 338 -10.63 -12.22 -2.42
N ALA A 339 -10.21 -13.25 -3.16
CA ALA A 339 -9.57 -14.43 -2.58
C ALA A 339 -8.39 -14.07 -1.66
N GLY A 340 -8.53 -14.36 -0.38
CA GLY A 340 -7.52 -14.09 0.66
C GLY A 340 -7.49 -12.66 1.18
N CYS A 341 -8.19 -11.71 0.55
CA CYS A 341 -8.21 -10.31 0.96
C CYS A 341 -9.26 -10.05 2.05
N GLY A 342 -8.90 -9.27 3.04
CA GLY A 342 -9.76 -8.84 4.13
C GLY A 342 -9.25 -7.53 4.74
N ASN A 343 -10.17 -6.76 5.32
CA ASN A 343 -9.81 -5.50 5.95
C ASN A 343 -8.97 -5.72 7.22
N ASN A 344 -7.96 -4.90 7.39
CA ASN A 344 -7.21 -4.80 8.64
C ASN A 344 -7.83 -3.75 9.56
N PRO A 345 -7.47 -3.74 10.86
CA PRO A 345 -7.93 -2.72 11.78
C PRO A 345 -7.64 -1.31 11.28
N MET A 346 -8.53 -0.40 11.64
CA MET A 346 -8.35 1.02 11.35
C MET A 346 -7.32 1.63 12.32
N TYR A 347 -6.82 2.81 11.95
CA TYR A 347 -5.89 3.59 12.74
C TYR A 347 -6.33 3.74 14.21
N ASP A 348 -5.43 3.46 15.16
CA ASP A 348 -5.62 3.72 16.59
C ASP A 348 -4.84 4.96 17.05
N PRO A 349 -5.51 6.12 17.23
CA PRO A 349 -4.85 7.33 17.69
C PRO A 349 -4.41 7.26 19.17
N LEU A 350 -4.81 6.22 19.90
CA LEU A 350 -4.46 6.04 21.32
C LEU A 350 -3.13 5.30 21.50
N ASP A 351 -2.59 4.71 20.42
CA ASP A 351 -1.25 4.12 20.43
C ASP A 351 -0.25 4.96 19.60
N PRO A 352 0.41 5.95 20.23
CA PRO A 352 1.38 6.80 19.55
C PRO A 352 2.66 6.04 19.13
N SER A 353 2.89 4.84 19.64
CA SER A 353 4.05 4.02 19.28
C SER A 353 3.83 3.23 18.00
N ASP A 354 2.58 2.95 17.65
CA ASP A 354 2.16 2.32 16.40
C ASP A 354 0.90 2.97 15.82
N PRO A 355 0.99 4.23 15.38
CA PRO A 355 -0.16 5.03 14.97
C PRO A 355 -0.88 4.49 13.74
N ARG A 356 -0.29 3.52 13.03
CA ARG A 356 -0.89 2.85 11.86
C ARG A 356 -1.34 1.42 12.15
N ASP A 357 -1.24 0.99 13.41
CA ASP A 357 -1.74 -0.30 13.90
C ASP A 357 -1.12 -1.53 13.20
N TRP A 358 0.18 -1.47 12.93
CA TRP A 358 0.92 -2.55 12.29
C TRP A 358 0.88 -3.85 13.11
N HIS A 359 0.79 -3.76 14.44
CA HIS A 359 0.76 -4.92 15.33
C HIS A 359 -0.55 -5.71 15.26
N GLN A 360 -1.60 -5.17 14.66
CA GLN A 360 -2.90 -5.83 14.50
C GLN A 360 -3.19 -6.27 13.05
N VAL A 361 -2.22 -6.15 12.15
CA VAL A 361 -2.39 -6.60 10.76
C VAL A 361 -2.62 -8.10 10.71
N THR A 362 -3.68 -8.52 10.06
CA THR A 362 -4.08 -9.93 9.89
C THR A 362 -3.83 -10.44 8.48
N VAL A 363 -3.90 -9.54 7.47
CA VAL A 363 -3.71 -9.86 6.07
C VAL A 363 -2.79 -8.82 5.44
N VAL A 364 -1.73 -9.24 4.76
CA VAL A 364 -0.89 -8.35 3.96
C VAL A 364 -1.32 -8.37 2.50
N SER A 365 -1.25 -7.21 1.84
CA SER A 365 -1.52 -7.06 0.41
C SER A 365 -0.20 -6.79 -0.31
N SER A 366 0.23 -7.70 -1.16
CA SER A 366 1.45 -7.56 -1.95
C SER A 366 1.14 -7.09 -3.38
N PRO A 367 1.89 -6.11 -3.93
CA PRO A 367 3.11 -5.51 -3.39
C PRO A 367 2.87 -4.30 -2.46
N SER A 368 1.65 -3.91 -2.19
CA SER A 368 1.27 -2.68 -1.46
C SER A 368 1.91 -2.52 -0.08
N TRP A 369 2.14 -3.62 0.66
CA TRP A 369 2.72 -3.54 2.01
C TRP A 369 4.21 -3.16 2.05
N PHE A 370 4.90 -3.12 0.89
CA PHE A 370 6.25 -2.58 0.76
C PHE A 370 6.24 -1.04 0.71
N SER A 371 5.63 -0.40 1.70
CA SER A 371 5.31 1.03 1.73
C SER A 371 6.52 1.98 1.62
N ASP A 372 7.74 1.52 1.88
CA ASP A 372 8.95 2.30 1.65
C ASP A 372 9.23 2.57 0.16
N TYR A 373 8.74 1.70 -0.72
CA TYR A 373 9.02 1.75 -2.17
C TYR A 373 7.78 1.88 -3.02
N VAL A 374 6.61 1.57 -2.46
CA VAL A 374 5.33 1.48 -3.20
C VAL A 374 4.32 2.46 -2.62
N LEU A 375 3.75 3.29 -3.46
CA LEU A 375 2.58 4.09 -3.13
C LEU A 375 1.32 3.25 -3.29
N SER A 376 0.81 2.73 -2.18
CA SER A 376 -0.43 1.97 -2.15
C SER A 376 -1.65 2.89 -2.23
N VAL A 377 -2.65 2.49 -3.02
CA VAL A 377 -3.81 3.33 -3.32
C VAL A 377 -5.10 2.66 -2.92
N GLY A 378 -5.82 3.28 -1.99
CA GLY A 378 -7.20 2.95 -1.62
C GLY A 378 -8.22 3.52 -2.61
N ALA A 379 -9.47 3.07 -2.50
CA ALA A 379 -10.56 3.51 -3.36
C ALA A 379 -11.56 4.41 -2.65
N VAL A 380 -12.02 5.45 -3.37
CA VAL A 380 -13.18 6.25 -3.00
C VAL A 380 -14.28 6.09 -4.06
N ASP A 381 -15.52 6.40 -3.66
CA ASP A 381 -16.65 6.48 -4.58
C ASP A 381 -16.63 7.79 -5.40
N ALA A 382 -17.69 8.01 -6.18
CA ALA A 382 -17.85 9.22 -7.02
C ALA A 382 -17.97 10.53 -6.23
N TYR A 383 -18.21 10.46 -4.93
CA TYR A 383 -18.37 11.61 -4.03
C TYR A 383 -17.14 11.84 -3.14
N GLY A 384 -16.13 10.98 -3.21
CA GLY A 384 -14.92 11.04 -2.41
C GLY A 384 -15.02 10.32 -1.05
N ALA A 385 -16.11 9.60 -0.79
CA ALA A 385 -16.23 8.76 0.39
C ALA A 385 -15.44 7.47 0.23
N ALA A 386 -14.88 6.96 1.33
CA ALA A 386 -14.15 5.70 1.32
C ALA A 386 -15.03 4.55 0.83
N LEU A 387 -14.53 3.75 -0.11
CA LEU A 387 -15.25 2.58 -0.59
C LEU A 387 -15.10 1.45 0.43
N ASP A 388 -16.22 0.91 0.92
CA ASP A 388 -16.22 -0.14 1.96
C ASP A 388 -15.38 -1.36 1.56
N LYS A 389 -15.43 -1.73 0.29
CA LYS A 389 -14.68 -2.84 -0.29
C LYS A 389 -13.20 -2.51 -0.61
N SER A 390 -12.74 -1.28 -0.43
CA SER A 390 -11.31 -0.99 -0.47
C SER A 390 -10.64 -1.64 0.73
N MET A 391 -9.60 -2.42 0.52
CA MET A 391 -8.85 -3.04 1.62
C MET A 391 -8.15 -1.97 2.45
N SER A 392 -8.25 -2.08 3.79
CA SER A 392 -7.52 -1.23 4.73
C SER A 392 -6.20 -1.87 5.15
N GLY A 393 -5.21 -1.01 5.42
CA GLY A 393 -3.91 -1.45 5.96
C GLY A 393 -2.97 -0.28 6.19
N PRO A 394 -1.98 -0.42 7.07
CA PRO A 394 -1.04 0.66 7.43
C PRO A 394 -0.17 1.14 6.27
N TRP A 395 -0.10 0.41 5.20
CA TRP A 395 0.62 0.76 3.96
C TRP A 395 -0.15 1.69 3.03
N VAL A 396 -1.48 1.87 3.19
CA VAL A 396 -2.26 2.74 2.30
C VAL A 396 -1.74 4.17 2.38
N GLY A 397 -1.24 4.68 1.25
CA GLY A 397 -0.65 6.01 1.17
C GLY A 397 -1.66 7.09 0.82
N VAL A 398 -2.41 6.90 -0.25
CA VAL A 398 -3.46 7.84 -0.72
C VAL A 398 -4.67 7.07 -1.23
N ALA A 399 -5.74 7.78 -1.56
CA ALA A 399 -6.92 7.23 -2.20
C ALA A 399 -7.25 7.97 -3.50
N ALA A 400 -7.97 7.30 -4.40
CA ALA A 400 -8.43 7.87 -5.65
C ALA A 400 -9.76 7.22 -6.08
N PRO A 401 -10.46 7.78 -7.09
CA PRO A 401 -11.73 7.21 -7.55
C PRO A 401 -11.60 5.75 -7.96
N GLY A 402 -12.46 4.89 -7.42
CA GLY A 402 -12.50 3.44 -7.68
C GLY A 402 -13.86 2.92 -8.11
N THR A 403 -14.85 3.80 -8.34
CA THR A 403 -16.18 3.46 -8.86
C THR A 403 -16.55 4.36 -10.03
N HIS A 404 -17.63 4.02 -10.76
CA HIS A 404 -18.07 4.74 -11.96
C HIS A 404 -16.94 4.83 -13.00
N ILE A 405 -16.23 3.75 -13.15
CA ILE A 405 -15.08 3.63 -14.04
C ILE A 405 -15.54 3.39 -15.47
N MET A 406 -14.85 4.03 -16.40
CA MET A 406 -14.96 3.73 -17.83
C MET A 406 -13.59 3.68 -18.48
N GLY A 407 -13.51 2.91 -19.54
CA GLY A 407 -12.28 2.75 -20.34
C GLY A 407 -12.58 2.36 -21.75
N LEU A 408 -11.54 2.07 -22.54
CA LEU A 408 -11.65 1.61 -23.89
C LEU A 408 -11.78 0.08 -23.93
N SER A 409 -12.63 -0.42 -24.81
CA SER A 409 -12.76 -1.85 -25.03
C SER A 409 -11.51 -2.42 -25.70
N PRO A 410 -10.99 -3.58 -25.28
CA PRO A 410 -9.93 -4.28 -25.97
C PRO A 410 -10.38 -4.82 -27.34
N GLN A 411 -11.69 -4.86 -27.61
CA GLN A 411 -12.33 -5.32 -28.82
C GLN A 411 -13.12 -4.17 -29.46
N GLY A 412 -12.64 -3.61 -30.53
CA GLY A 412 -13.34 -2.56 -31.27
C GLY A 412 -13.19 -1.13 -30.75
N GLY A 413 -12.54 -0.91 -29.60
CA GLY A 413 -12.01 0.40 -29.18
C GLY A 413 -13.01 1.45 -28.70
N GLY A 414 -14.31 1.15 -28.58
CA GLY A 414 -15.32 2.06 -28.02
C GLY A 414 -15.30 2.09 -26.48
N PRO A 415 -16.06 3.01 -25.87
CA PRO A 415 -16.14 3.12 -24.41
C PRO A 415 -16.89 1.93 -23.81
N VAL A 416 -16.42 1.47 -22.64
CA VAL A 416 -17.04 0.42 -21.83
C VAL A 416 -16.95 0.78 -20.36
N ASN A 417 -17.87 0.26 -19.54
CA ASN A 417 -17.92 0.58 -18.09
C ASN A 417 -18.37 -0.60 -17.21
N ALA A 418 -18.61 -1.81 -17.79
CA ALA A 418 -19.03 -2.98 -17.03
C ALA A 418 -18.55 -4.29 -17.66
N TYR A 419 -18.50 -5.33 -16.84
CA TYR A 419 -18.43 -6.72 -17.28
C TYR A 419 -19.82 -7.30 -17.42
N PRO A 420 -20.08 -8.12 -18.46
CA PRO A 420 -21.32 -8.88 -18.57
C PRO A 420 -21.37 -9.96 -17.48
N PRO A 421 -22.57 -10.51 -17.20
CA PRO A 421 -22.71 -11.61 -16.26
C PRO A 421 -21.85 -12.81 -16.70
N SER A 422 -21.19 -13.44 -15.75
CA SER A 422 -20.39 -14.65 -15.98
C SER A 422 -21.27 -15.90 -16.06
N ARG A 423 -22.47 -15.86 -15.48
CA ARG A 423 -23.45 -16.96 -15.44
C ARG A 423 -24.86 -16.44 -15.69
N PRO A 424 -25.75 -17.28 -16.24
CA PRO A 424 -27.16 -16.93 -16.38
C PRO A 424 -27.78 -16.55 -15.03
N GLY A 425 -28.46 -15.40 -14.97
CA GLY A 425 -29.08 -14.88 -13.76
C GLY A 425 -28.21 -13.99 -12.87
N GLU A 426 -26.94 -13.85 -13.17
CA GLU A 426 -26.09 -12.82 -12.57
C GLU A 426 -26.36 -11.45 -13.21
N LYS A 427 -25.99 -10.38 -12.49
CA LYS A 427 -26.13 -9.00 -12.94
C LYS A 427 -24.91 -8.56 -13.74
N ASN A 428 -25.08 -7.51 -14.54
CA ASN A 428 -23.94 -6.77 -15.07
C ASN A 428 -23.13 -6.19 -13.92
N MET A 429 -21.82 -6.23 -14.04
CA MET A 429 -20.90 -5.75 -12.99
C MET A 429 -20.17 -4.48 -13.46
N PRO A 430 -20.63 -3.29 -13.05
CA PRO A 430 -19.90 -2.05 -13.31
C PRO A 430 -18.44 -2.15 -12.84
N PHE A 431 -17.53 -1.50 -13.55
CA PHE A 431 -16.12 -1.50 -13.18
C PHE A 431 -15.91 -0.79 -11.85
N TRP A 432 -15.21 -1.44 -10.95
CA TRP A 432 -14.84 -0.90 -9.64
C TRP A 432 -13.57 -1.57 -9.12
N GLY A 433 -12.89 -0.91 -8.19
CA GLY A 433 -11.77 -1.49 -7.45
C GLY A 433 -10.57 -0.56 -7.30
N THR A 434 -9.70 -0.91 -6.38
CA THR A 434 -8.44 -0.20 -6.09
C THR A 434 -7.45 -0.25 -7.26
N SER A 435 -7.62 -1.20 -8.18
CA SER A 435 -6.87 -1.26 -9.45
C SER A 435 -7.03 0.00 -10.28
N PHE A 436 -8.26 0.50 -10.38
CA PHE A 436 -8.59 1.73 -11.12
C PHE A 436 -8.15 2.97 -10.37
N SER A 437 -8.24 2.95 -9.04
CA SER A 437 -7.69 4.02 -8.19
C SER A 437 -6.18 4.15 -8.37
N ALA A 438 -5.45 3.04 -8.42
CA ALA A 438 -4.01 3.01 -8.71
C ALA A 438 -3.71 3.60 -10.10
N ALA A 439 -4.56 3.36 -11.10
CA ALA A 439 -4.43 3.96 -12.42
C ALA A 439 -4.54 5.50 -12.39
N TYR A 440 -5.52 6.06 -11.66
CA TYR A 440 -5.61 7.51 -11.45
C TYR A 440 -4.31 8.08 -10.85
N VAL A 441 -3.81 7.46 -9.78
CA VAL A 441 -2.59 7.93 -9.10
C VAL A 441 -1.35 7.74 -9.97
N SER A 442 -1.27 6.69 -10.78
CA SER A 442 -0.20 6.50 -11.76
C SER A 442 -0.18 7.59 -12.82
N GLY A 443 -1.36 8.00 -13.29
CA GLY A 443 -1.50 9.16 -14.15
C GLY A 443 -1.05 10.45 -13.48
N VAL A 444 -1.42 10.68 -12.21
CA VAL A 444 -0.94 11.84 -11.41
C VAL A 444 0.58 11.81 -11.24
N ALA A 445 1.15 10.64 -10.96
CA ALA A 445 2.61 10.47 -10.88
C ALA A 445 3.29 10.83 -12.20
N ALA A 446 2.68 10.47 -13.34
CA ALA A 446 3.17 10.86 -14.66
C ALA A 446 3.08 12.39 -14.88
N LEU A 447 1.99 13.04 -14.44
CA LEU A 447 1.89 14.50 -14.48
C LEU A 447 3.00 15.16 -13.66
N VAL A 448 3.26 14.67 -12.43
CA VAL A 448 4.31 15.20 -11.55
C VAL A 448 5.69 14.97 -12.15
N ARG A 449 5.98 13.79 -12.67
CA ARG A 449 7.24 13.46 -13.34
C ARG A 449 7.53 14.34 -14.55
N ALA A 450 6.51 14.62 -15.38
CA ALA A 450 6.65 15.49 -16.54
C ALA A 450 6.96 16.94 -16.14
N LYS A 451 6.39 17.41 -15.02
CA LYS A 451 6.59 18.78 -14.55
C LYS A 451 7.88 18.95 -13.75
N PHE A 452 8.25 17.97 -12.95
CA PHE A 452 9.38 18.00 -12.01
C PHE A 452 10.33 16.80 -12.28
N PRO A 453 11.02 16.78 -13.42
CA PRO A 453 11.85 15.64 -13.83
C PRO A 453 13.06 15.41 -12.91
N GLU A 454 13.44 16.40 -12.10
CA GLU A 454 14.55 16.33 -11.14
C GLU A 454 14.20 15.61 -9.83
N LEU A 455 12.91 15.46 -9.53
CA LEU A 455 12.47 14.77 -8.33
C LEU A 455 12.74 13.26 -8.45
N THR A 456 13.25 12.65 -7.39
CA THR A 456 13.37 11.19 -7.31
C THR A 456 12.00 10.54 -7.14
N ALA A 457 11.93 9.21 -7.35
CA ALA A 457 10.70 8.44 -7.15
C ALA A 457 10.10 8.67 -5.75
N TYR A 458 10.93 8.63 -4.72
CA TYR A 458 10.51 8.88 -3.34
C TYR A 458 9.99 10.32 -3.14
N GLN A 459 10.64 11.31 -3.75
CA GLN A 459 10.21 12.71 -3.68
C GLN A 459 8.89 12.95 -4.43
N VAL A 460 8.64 12.23 -5.53
CA VAL A 460 7.34 12.26 -6.23
C VAL A 460 6.25 11.68 -5.34
N ILE A 461 6.49 10.52 -4.71
CA ILE A 461 5.55 9.91 -3.76
C ILE A 461 5.27 10.88 -2.60
N ASN A 462 6.33 11.42 -1.97
CA ASN A 462 6.20 12.39 -0.89
C ASN A 462 5.34 13.60 -1.31
N ARG A 463 5.56 14.11 -2.52
CA ARG A 463 4.79 15.24 -3.05
C ARG A 463 3.32 14.91 -3.23
N ILE A 464 2.97 13.74 -3.78
CA ILE A 464 1.59 13.28 -3.95
C ILE A 464 0.91 13.12 -2.59
N VAL A 465 1.61 12.50 -1.63
CA VAL A 465 1.10 12.27 -0.26
C VAL A 465 0.86 13.60 0.47
N GLN A 466 1.81 14.53 0.41
CA GLN A 466 1.67 15.82 1.12
C GLN A 466 0.65 16.78 0.49
N SER A 467 0.28 16.58 -0.76
CA SER A 467 -0.75 17.36 -1.43
C SER A 467 -2.14 16.77 -1.37
N ALA A 468 -2.30 15.56 -0.84
CA ALA A 468 -3.59 14.89 -0.73
C ALA A 468 -4.54 15.60 0.25
N HIS A 469 -5.84 15.46 0.02
CA HIS A 469 -6.88 15.97 0.94
C HIS A 469 -7.04 15.00 2.11
N ASN A 470 -6.47 15.35 3.25
CA ASN A 470 -6.51 14.50 4.44
C ASN A 470 -7.94 14.20 4.89
N PRO A 471 -8.21 12.96 5.35
CA PRO A 471 -9.47 12.64 6.01
C PRO A 471 -9.72 13.53 7.23
N PRO A 472 -10.98 13.77 7.64
CA PRO A 472 -11.29 14.64 8.78
C PRO A 472 -10.64 14.22 10.10
N ALA A 473 -10.43 12.92 10.30
CA ALA A 473 -9.75 12.37 11.48
C ALA A 473 -8.21 12.32 11.36
N GLY A 474 -7.65 12.83 10.28
CA GLY A 474 -6.24 12.71 9.95
C GLY A 474 -5.92 11.48 9.11
N VAL A 475 -4.66 11.06 9.08
CA VAL A 475 -4.22 9.87 8.31
C VAL A 475 -4.87 8.60 8.86
N ASP A 476 -5.44 7.77 7.98
CA ASP A 476 -6.06 6.50 8.36
C ASP A 476 -5.59 5.33 7.49
N ASN A 477 -6.03 4.11 7.82
CA ASN A 477 -5.62 2.89 7.11
C ASN A 477 -6.49 2.56 5.89
N LYS A 478 -7.51 3.37 5.56
CA LYS A 478 -8.43 3.18 4.42
C LYS A 478 -8.12 4.15 3.28
N LEU A 479 -7.92 5.42 3.60
CA LEU A 479 -7.65 6.50 2.66
C LEU A 479 -6.18 6.97 2.70
N GLY A 480 -5.40 6.51 3.67
CA GLY A 480 -4.05 7.00 3.90
C GLY A 480 -4.05 8.48 4.23
N TYR A 481 -3.25 9.25 3.51
CA TYR A 481 -3.22 10.72 3.60
C TYR A 481 -4.40 11.38 2.88
N GLY A 482 -5.31 10.59 2.29
CA GLY A 482 -6.57 11.05 1.73
C GLY A 482 -6.65 11.05 0.21
N LEU A 483 -7.66 11.73 -0.30
CA LEU A 483 -7.91 11.81 -1.73
C LEU A 483 -6.79 12.58 -2.45
N VAL A 484 -6.25 11.98 -3.51
CA VAL A 484 -5.21 12.61 -4.33
C VAL A 484 -5.70 13.93 -4.94
N ASP A 485 -4.85 14.97 -4.88
CA ASP A 485 -5.09 16.27 -5.52
C ASP A 485 -4.00 16.55 -6.58
N PRO A 486 -4.28 16.29 -7.86
CA PRO A 486 -3.33 16.55 -8.94
C PRO A 486 -2.96 18.02 -9.08
N VAL A 487 -3.90 18.94 -8.83
CA VAL A 487 -3.65 20.38 -8.94
C VAL A 487 -2.71 20.85 -7.84
N ALA A 488 -2.94 20.45 -6.60
CA ALA A 488 -2.07 20.76 -5.48
C ALA A 488 -0.68 20.11 -5.67
N ALA A 489 -0.64 18.85 -6.13
CA ALA A 489 0.62 18.16 -6.44
C ALA A 489 1.46 18.90 -7.50
N LEU A 490 0.81 19.59 -8.44
CA LEU A 490 1.48 20.33 -9.50
C LEU A 490 1.78 21.80 -9.16
N THR A 491 1.10 22.40 -8.17
CA THR A 491 1.17 23.85 -7.95
C THR A 491 1.69 24.28 -6.58
N PHE A 492 1.52 23.45 -5.56
CA PHE A 492 1.92 23.81 -4.20
C PHE A 492 3.44 23.81 -4.05
N ASN A 493 3.93 24.72 -3.21
CA ASN A 493 5.33 24.75 -2.81
C ASN A 493 5.57 23.73 -1.70
N ILE A 494 5.85 22.49 -2.09
CA ILE A 494 6.08 21.37 -1.18
C ILE A 494 7.58 21.10 -1.14
N PRO A 495 8.21 21.08 0.05
CA PRO A 495 9.60 20.68 0.19
C PRO A 495 9.82 19.29 -0.40
N SER A 496 10.90 19.13 -1.17
CA SER A 496 11.15 17.84 -1.85
C SER A 496 11.36 16.68 -0.88
N GLY A 497 11.83 16.97 0.33
CA GLY A 497 12.14 15.92 1.32
C GLY A 497 13.38 15.09 0.93
N ASP A 498 13.52 13.94 1.55
CA ASP A 498 14.63 13.02 1.30
C ASP A 498 14.60 12.46 -0.13
N ARG A 499 15.78 12.20 -0.68
CA ARG A 499 15.90 11.66 -2.04
C ARG A 499 15.61 10.15 -2.13
N MET A 500 15.72 9.43 -1.02
CA MET A 500 15.57 7.98 -0.93
C MET A 500 14.70 7.62 0.27
N ALA A 501 13.99 6.51 0.17
CA ALA A 501 13.23 5.96 1.29
C ALA A 501 14.16 5.63 2.47
N PRO A 502 13.66 5.70 3.71
CA PRO A 502 14.46 5.40 4.91
C PRO A 502 15.15 4.03 4.85
N GLY A 503 14.43 3.00 4.38
CA GLY A 503 14.97 1.64 4.21
C GLY A 503 16.02 1.49 3.11
N ALA A 504 16.10 2.45 2.18
CA ALA A 504 17.09 2.45 1.09
C ALA A 504 18.42 3.12 1.48
N GLN A 505 18.45 3.82 2.61
CA GLN A 505 19.66 4.47 3.12
C GLN A 505 20.53 3.41 3.79
N SER A 506 21.57 2.92 3.12
CA SER A 506 22.54 2.03 3.74
C SER A 506 23.32 2.79 4.82
N ARG A 507 22.99 2.62 6.07
CA ARG A 507 23.80 3.01 7.19
C ARG A 507 24.64 1.82 7.61
N VAL A 508 25.95 1.91 7.44
CA VAL A 508 26.86 0.95 8.08
C VAL A 508 26.76 1.19 9.59
N ILE A 509 25.85 0.46 10.23
CA ILE A 509 25.80 0.42 11.69
C ILE A 509 26.94 -0.51 12.10
N THR A 510 28.05 0.09 12.56
CA THR A 510 29.07 -0.72 13.24
C THR A 510 28.37 -1.37 14.44
N PRO A 511 28.31 -2.71 14.50
CA PRO A 511 27.68 -3.37 15.64
C PRO A 511 28.29 -2.84 16.94
N ALA A 512 27.46 -2.55 17.92
CA ALA A 512 27.95 -2.19 19.23
C ALA A 512 28.92 -3.28 19.70
N ALA A 513 30.07 -2.85 20.26
CA ALA A 513 31.01 -3.81 20.81
C ALA A 513 30.25 -4.76 21.76
N PRO A 514 30.47 -6.08 21.65
CA PRO A 514 29.79 -7.02 22.53
C PRO A 514 30.02 -6.60 23.99
N PRO A 515 28.99 -6.64 24.83
CA PRO A 515 29.14 -6.28 26.22
C PRO A 515 30.27 -7.09 26.84
N PRO A 516 31.08 -6.50 27.72
CA PRO A 516 32.14 -7.24 28.39
C PRO A 516 31.54 -8.46 29.10
N PRO A 517 32.24 -9.59 29.13
CA PRO A 517 31.73 -10.80 29.77
C PRO A 517 31.32 -10.45 31.21
N PRO A 518 30.16 -10.95 31.66
CA PRO A 518 29.66 -10.64 32.99
C PRO A 518 30.67 -11.00 34.05
N ASP A 519 30.99 -10.06 34.95
CA ASP A 519 31.87 -10.33 36.08
C ASP A 519 31.14 -11.19 37.10
N HIS A 520 31.51 -12.46 37.11
CA HIS A 520 30.95 -13.45 38.03
C HIS A 520 31.64 -13.50 39.41
N ARG A 521 32.63 -12.62 39.70
CA ARG A 521 33.40 -12.65 40.96
C ARG A 521 32.48 -12.51 42.18
N ALA A 522 31.59 -11.52 42.17
CA ALA A 522 30.66 -11.32 43.28
C ALA A 522 29.74 -12.52 43.53
N ARG A 523 29.22 -13.14 42.46
CA ARG A 523 28.40 -14.35 42.52
C ARG A 523 29.18 -15.52 43.07
N ASN A 524 30.40 -15.75 42.59
CA ASN A 524 31.24 -16.85 43.01
C ASN A 524 31.67 -16.71 44.46
N ILE A 525 31.96 -15.49 44.95
CA ILE A 525 32.23 -15.21 46.36
C ILE A 525 30.99 -15.51 47.20
N ALA A 526 29.79 -15.08 46.79
CA ALA A 526 28.55 -15.34 47.50
C ALA A 526 28.26 -16.85 47.59
N ILE A 527 28.44 -17.60 46.51
CA ILE A 527 28.30 -19.08 46.49
C ILE A 527 29.29 -19.73 47.43
N GLY A 528 30.55 -19.29 47.39
CA GLY A 528 31.61 -19.81 48.32
C GLY A 528 31.27 -19.56 49.78
N PHE A 529 30.75 -18.38 50.09
CA PHE A 529 30.34 -18.02 51.47
C PHE A 529 29.16 -18.86 51.95
N VAL A 530 28.11 -19.02 51.12
CA VAL A 530 26.95 -19.87 51.44
C VAL A 530 27.40 -21.34 51.65
N GLY A 531 28.28 -21.85 50.79
CA GLY A 531 28.84 -23.18 50.90
C GLY A 531 29.61 -23.39 52.24
N ALA A 532 30.44 -22.41 52.62
CA ALA A 532 31.20 -22.47 53.86
C ALA A 532 30.28 -22.46 55.10
N VAL A 533 29.24 -21.58 55.10
CA VAL A 533 28.23 -21.53 56.19
C VAL A 533 27.45 -22.83 56.28
N ALA A 534 26.99 -23.38 55.16
CA ALA A 534 26.26 -24.66 55.12
C ALA A 534 27.12 -25.81 55.65
N THR A 535 28.41 -25.89 55.30
CA THR A 535 29.37 -26.89 55.80
C THR A 535 29.58 -26.73 57.32
N GLY A 536 29.73 -25.49 57.80
CA GLY A 536 29.85 -25.19 59.22
C GLY A 536 28.64 -25.62 60.02
N VAL A 537 27.44 -25.35 59.56
CA VAL A 537 26.17 -25.75 60.21
C VAL A 537 26.05 -27.28 60.23
N LEU A 538 26.40 -27.94 59.11
CA LEU A 538 26.36 -29.41 59.03
C LEU A 538 27.36 -30.04 60.01
N ALA A 539 28.58 -29.52 60.12
CA ALA A 539 29.58 -29.98 61.07
C ALA A 539 29.15 -29.81 62.54
N MET A 540 28.53 -28.66 62.85
CA MET A 540 27.96 -28.41 64.17
C MET A 540 26.82 -29.39 64.50
N ALA A 541 25.90 -29.63 63.53
CA ALA A 541 24.79 -30.56 63.69
C ALA A 541 25.28 -32.02 63.93
N ILE A 542 26.30 -32.45 63.20
CA ILE A 542 26.93 -33.77 63.39
C ILE A 542 27.63 -33.85 64.76
N GLY A 543 28.40 -32.82 65.12
CA GLY A 543 29.03 -32.72 66.40
C GLY A 543 28.06 -32.77 67.61
N ALA A 544 26.92 -32.08 67.46
CA ALA A 544 25.84 -32.10 68.45
C ALA A 544 25.17 -33.48 68.56
N ARG A 545 24.98 -34.18 67.47
CA ARG A 545 24.44 -35.55 67.46
C ARG A 545 25.42 -36.58 68.14
N LEU A 546 26.70 -36.47 67.82
CA LEU A 546 27.71 -37.33 68.45
C LEU A 546 27.87 -37.10 69.96
N ARG A 547 27.67 -35.83 70.44
CA ARG A 547 27.66 -35.51 71.87
C ARG A 547 26.40 -36.00 72.59
N ARG A 548 25.28 -36.19 71.93
CA ARG A 548 24.07 -36.79 72.52
C ARG A 548 24.06 -38.32 72.53
N ALA A 549 24.97 -38.97 71.79
CA ALA A 549 25.10 -40.42 71.71
C ALA A 549 26.19 -40.99 72.65
N ARG A 550 26.89 -40.11 73.37
CA ARG A 550 27.73 -40.42 74.51
C ARG A 550 27.00 -39.97 75.81
#